data_0ff612c6df805028abd1393b54ef7777
#
_entry.id   0ff612c6df805028abd1393b54ef7777
#
_cell.length_a   1.000
_cell.length_b   1.000
_cell.length_c   1.000
_cell.angle_alpha   90.00
_cell.angle_beta   90.00
_cell.angle_gamma   90.00
#
_symmetry.space_group_name_H-M   'P 1'
#
loop_
_entity.id
_entity.type
_entity.pdbx_description
1 polymer ?
#
loop_
_entity_poly.entity_id
_entity_poly.type
_entity_poly.pdbx_seq_one_letter_code
_entity_poly.pdbx_strand_id
1 'polypeptide(L)'
;SLNRLLGFDLSESGPILTNLRGPRDHQSIFHFLGDGHGQVEIRFNKKSILLSLPGHPMLQTIVLKMLVNAHSTIVMGRLGRYANNVMTYVRPSNYKLIDRAIRYVEYLVQDMRPRPSYDEIAKILFAKKHLTAVDGSIVEEVVAIIRKMVK
;
A
#
# COMPACT_ATOMS: atom_id res chain seq x y z
N SER A 1 -7.48 -2.57 20.60
CA SER A 1 -8.65 -1.89 21.18
C SER A 1 -9.44 -1.21 20.07
N LEU A 2 -10.75 -1.09 20.22
CA LEU A 2 -11.66 -0.41 19.29
C LEU A 2 -11.19 1.02 18.95
N ASN A 3 -10.58 1.71 19.91
CA ASN A 3 -10.03 3.06 19.72
C ASN A 3 -8.90 3.14 18.67
N ARG A 4 -8.21 2.04 18.40
CA ARG A 4 -7.24 1.98 17.27
C ARG A 4 -7.91 1.86 15.91
N LEU A 5 -9.09 1.25 15.84
CA LEU A 5 -9.88 1.15 14.60
C LEU A 5 -10.63 2.45 14.29
N LEU A 6 -11.05 3.18 15.31
CA LEU A 6 -11.68 4.50 15.20
C LEU A 6 -10.68 5.64 14.96
N GLY A 7 -9.38 5.37 15.06
CA GLY A 7 -8.30 6.35 14.87
C GLY A 7 -7.97 6.69 13.42
N PHE A 8 -8.73 6.20 12.44
CA PHE A 8 -8.62 6.62 11.04
C PHE A 8 -9.56 7.78 10.74
N ASP A 9 -9.49 8.84 11.53
CA ASP A 9 -10.06 10.11 11.12
C ASP A 9 -9.17 10.72 10.04
N LEU A 10 -9.65 10.65 8.80
CA LEU A 10 -9.01 11.25 7.62
C LEU A 10 -9.43 12.70 7.42
N SER A 11 -10.23 13.28 8.33
CA SER A 11 -10.61 14.68 8.28
C SER A 11 -9.41 15.60 8.53
N GLU A 12 -9.47 16.81 7.98
CA GLU A 12 -8.43 17.83 8.15
C GLU A 12 -8.17 18.21 9.62
N SER A 13 -9.18 18.04 10.47
CA SER A 13 -9.17 18.40 11.88
C SER A 13 -8.73 17.27 12.81
N GLY A 14 -8.44 16.07 12.30
CA GLY A 14 -8.09 14.93 13.13
C GLY A 14 -6.74 15.10 13.84
N PRO A 15 -6.69 15.22 15.18
CA PRO A 15 -5.44 15.45 15.93
C PRO A 15 -4.43 14.30 15.76
N ILE A 16 -4.89 13.10 15.43
CA ILE A 16 -4.04 11.92 15.21
C ILE A 16 -3.23 12.05 13.91
N LEU A 17 -3.79 12.68 12.89
CA LEU A 17 -3.13 12.84 11.61
C LEU A 17 -2.08 13.95 11.62
N THR A 18 -2.28 15.00 12.40
CA THR A 18 -1.29 16.07 12.57
C THR A 18 0.00 15.57 13.22
N ASN A 19 -0.07 14.61 14.13
CA ASN A 19 1.11 14.02 14.77
C ASN A 19 1.82 12.97 13.90
N LEU A 20 1.12 12.36 12.94
CA LEU A 20 1.68 11.31 12.08
C LEU A 20 2.22 11.82 10.75
N ARG A 21 1.84 13.02 10.32
CA ARG A 21 2.10 13.53 8.97
C ARG A 21 3.26 14.50 8.85
N GLY A 22 3.83 14.94 9.96
CA GLY A 22 4.89 15.97 9.93
C GLY A 22 4.35 17.37 9.56
N PRO A 23 5.22 18.30 9.15
CA PRO A 23 4.85 19.68 8.85
C PRO A 23 3.76 19.79 7.77
N ARG A 24 2.84 20.76 7.92
CA ARG A 24 1.69 20.94 7.00
C ARG A 24 2.09 21.30 5.56
N ASP A 25 3.22 21.91 5.36
CA ASP A 25 3.80 22.29 4.06
C ASP A 25 4.13 21.09 3.16
N HIS A 26 4.28 19.88 3.74
CA HIS A 26 4.48 18.64 3.00
C HIS A 26 3.20 17.79 2.82
N GLN A 27 2.03 18.34 3.16
CA GLN A 27 0.76 17.65 3.06
C GLN A 27 -0.02 18.12 1.85
N SER A 28 -0.62 17.18 1.15
CA SER A 28 -1.56 17.44 0.06
C SER A 28 -2.87 16.73 0.34
N ILE A 29 -3.98 17.44 0.13
CA ILE A 29 -5.31 16.95 0.47
C ILE A 29 -6.09 16.69 -0.80
N PHE A 30 -6.72 15.53 -0.88
CA PHE A 30 -7.72 15.19 -1.87
C PHE A 30 -9.11 15.37 -1.29
N HIS A 31 -9.93 16.16 -1.94
CA HIS A 31 -11.34 16.30 -1.61
C HIS A 31 -12.19 15.52 -2.60
N PHE A 32 -13.14 14.76 -2.09
CA PHE A 32 -14.18 14.09 -2.86
C PHE A 32 -15.50 14.72 -2.49
N LEU A 33 -16.08 15.49 -3.38
CA LEU A 33 -17.30 16.27 -3.16
C LEU A 33 -18.40 15.68 -4.05
N GLY A 34 -19.39 15.03 -3.45
CA GLY A 34 -20.54 14.48 -4.15
C GLY A 34 -21.77 15.39 -4.01
N ASP A 35 -22.55 15.55 -5.09
CA ASP A 35 -23.79 16.29 -5.09
C ASP A 35 -25.03 15.45 -4.68
N GLY A 36 -24.82 14.15 -4.44
CA GLY A 36 -25.90 13.18 -4.17
C GLY A 36 -26.69 12.74 -5.40
N HIS A 37 -26.46 13.33 -6.57
CA HIS A 37 -27.18 13.07 -7.84
C HIS A 37 -26.32 12.36 -8.89
N GLY A 38 -25.13 11.90 -8.49
CA GLY A 38 -24.25 11.14 -9.37
C GLY A 38 -23.11 11.94 -9.97
N GLN A 39 -22.89 13.17 -9.52
CA GLN A 39 -21.68 13.89 -9.83
C GLN A 39 -20.72 13.91 -8.64
N VAL A 40 -19.46 13.67 -8.90
CA VAL A 40 -18.39 13.74 -7.92
C VAL A 40 -17.27 14.62 -8.45
N GLU A 41 -16.97 15.67 -7.73
CA GLU A 41 -15.78 16.47 -7.96
C GLU A 41 -14.62 15.91 -7.13
N ILE A 42 -13.53 15.58 -7.80
CA ILE A 42 -12.25 15.25 -7.15
C ILE A 42 -11.38 16.50 -7.25
N ARG A 43 -11.07 17.09 -6.11
CA ARG A 43 -10.25 18.31 -6.03
C ARG A 43 -8.91 17.99 -5.39
N PHE A 44 -7.84 18.42 -6.03
CA PHE A 44 -6.48 18.30 -5.53
C PHE A 44 -5.72 19.62 -5.76
N ASN A 45 -5.33 20.28 -4.71
CA ASN A 45 -4.73 21.61 -4.75
C ASN A 45 -5.62 22.58 -5.55
N LYS A 46 -5.08 23.17 -6.63
CA LYS A 46 -5.79 24.10 -7.53
C LYS A 46 -6.46 23.42 -8.73
N LYS A 47 -6.44 22.08 -8.82
CA LYS A 47 -7.01 21.30 -9.92
C LYS A 47 -8.25 20.57 -9.45
N SER A 48 -9.26 20.50 -10.30
CA SER A 48 -10.43 19.66 -10.07
C SER A 48 -10.81 18.89 -11.33
N ILE A 49 -11.42 17.74 -11.10
CA ILE A 49 -11.99 16.87 -12.15
C ILE A 49 -13.41 16.57 -11.73
N LEU A 50 -14.36 16.80 -12.63
CA LEU A 50 -15.76 16.42 -12.43
C LEU A 50 -16.00 15.06 -13.10
N LEU A 51 -16.58 14.13 -12.36
CA LEU A 51 -16.93 12.80 -12.82
C LEU A 51 -18.44 12.61 -12.73
N SER A 52 -19.04 12.14 -13.83
CA SER A 52 -20.42 11.65 -13.82
C SER A 52 -20.43 10.16 -13.51
N LEU A 53 -21.09 9.80 -12.43
CA LEU A 53 -21.20 8.44 -11.96
C LEU A 53 -22.55 7.83 -12.34
N PRO A 54 -22.68 6.49 -12.40
CA PRO A 54 -23.98 5.83 -12.60
C PRO A 54 -25.03 6.28 -11.60
N GLY A 55 -26.28 6.37 -12.01
CA GLY A 55 -27.38 6.86 -11.17
C GLY A 55 -27.69 6.01 -9.94
N HIS A 56 -27.23 4.75 -9.90
CA HIS A 56 -27.48 3.85 -8.76
C HIS A 56 -26.43 4.02 -7.66
N PRO A 57 -26.79 4.30 -6.39
CA PRO A 57 -25.85 4.60 -5.30
C PRO A 57 -24.80 3.51 -5.05
N MET A 58 -25.17 2.24 -5.17
CA MET A 58 -24.22 1.13 -5.02
C MET A 58 -23.15 1.16 -6.11
N LEU A 59 -23.51 1.45 -7.36
CA LEU A 59 -22.56 1.55 -8.46
C LEU A 59 -21.64 2.75 -8.28
N GLN A 60 -22.15 3.88 -7.79
CA GLN A 60 -21.35 5.06 -7.46
C GLN A 60 -20.28 4.70 -6.43
N THR A 61 -20.64 4.00 -5.36
CA THR A 61 -19.72 3.55 -4.32
C THR A 61 -18.63 2.63 -4.88
N ILE A 62 -19.01 1.68 -5.75
CA ILE A 62 -18.05 0.78 -6.39
C ILE A 62 -17.06 1.55 -7.27
N VAL A 63 -17.57 2.46 -8.12
CA VAL A 63 -16.72 3.24 -9.02
C VAL A 63 -15.74 4.13 -8.24
N LEU A 64 -16.22 4.82 -7.20
CA LEU A 64 -15.36 5.64 -6.34
C LEU A 64 -14.29 4.79 -5.66
N LYS A 65 -14.66 3.63 -5.12
CA LYS A 65 -13.71 2.70 -4.51
C LYS A 65 -12.65 2.23 -5.51
N MET A 66 -13.05 1.92 -6.75
CA MET A 66 -12.12 1.53 -7.81
C MET A 66 -11.16 2.67 -8.17
N LEU A 67 -11.65 3.90 -8.28
CA LEU A 67 -10.82 5.09 -8.57
C LEU A 67 -9.79 5.34 -7.47
N VAL A 68 -10.21 5.34 -6.22
CA VAL A 68 -9.30 5.54 -5.07
C VAL A 68 -8.26 4.42 -4.99
N ASN A 69 -8.67 3.17 -5.25
CA ASN A 69 -7.75 2.04 -5.27
C ASN A 69 -6.74 2.14 -6.42
N ALA A 70 -7.20 2.48 -7.63
CA ALA A 70 -6.32 2.69 -8.78
C ALA A 70 -5.32 3.83 -8.51
N HIS A 71 -5.79 4.96 -7.97
CA HIS A 71 -4.93 6.07 -7.59
C HIS A 71 -3.85 5.64 -6.60
N SER A 72 -4.22 4.96 -5.51
CA SER A 72 -3.25 4.50 -4.51
C SER A 72 -2.24 3.52 -5.09
N THR A 73 -2.67 2.62 -5.98
CA THR A 73 -1.79 1.68 -6.67
C THR A 73 -0.79 2.42 -7.57
N ILE A 74 -1.24 3.42 -8.33
CA ILE A 74 -0.37 4.24 -9.19
C ILE A 74 0.66 5.00 -8.34
N VAL A 75 0.24 5.58 -7.21
CA VAL A 75 1.15 6.26 -6.28
C VAL A 75 2.23 5.31 -5.77
N MET A 76 1.84 4.10 -5.32
CA MET A 76 2.80 3.09 -4.87
C MET A 76 3.77 2.67 -5.97
N GLY A 77 3.30 2.61 -7.22
CA GLY A 77 4.16 2.35 -8.37
C GLY A 77 5.17 3.45 -8.64
N ARG A 78 4.74 4.69 -8.60
CA ARG A 78 5.65 5.84 -8.76
C ARG A 78 6.69 5.94 -7.64
N LEU A 79 6.39 5.39 -6.47
CA LEU A 79 7.32 5.26 -5.35
C LEU A 79 8.23 4.02 -5.47
N GLY A 80 8.14 3.24 -6.55
CA GLY A 80 8.93 2.03 -6.74
C GLY A 80 8.58 0.91 -5.76
N ARG A 81 7.36 0.89 -5.21
CA ARG A 81 6.95 -0.04 -4.15
C ARG A 81 6.28 -1.31 -4.66
N TYR A 82 6.40 -1.61 -5.94
CA TYR A 82 6.02 -2.91 -6.49
C TYR A 82 6.99 -3.38 -7.57
N ALA A 83 7.10 -4.69 -7.72
CA ALA A 83 7.82 -5.33 -8.81
C ALA A 83 6.86 -6.26 -9.55
N ASN A 84 6.76 -6.10 -10.87
CA ASN A 84 5.76 -6.78 -11.69
C ASN A 84 4.34 -6.53 -11.15
N ASN A 85 3.61 -7.59 -10.81
CA ASN A 85 2.26 -7.52 -10.24
C ASN A 85 2.24 -7.71 -8.71
N VAL A 86 3.37 -7.47 -8.04
CA VAL A 86 3.54 -7.75 -6.61
C VAL A 86 3.95 -6.49 -5.88
N MET A 87 3.17 -6.12 -4.84
CA MET A 87 3.56 -5.04 -3.95
C MET A 87 4.70 -5.50 -3.04
N THR A 88 5.91 -4.97 -3.26
CA THR A 88 7.10 -5.36 -2.50
C THR A 88 7.14 -4.72 -1.12
N TYR A 89 6.45 -3.60 -0.93
CA TYR A 89 6.39 -2.87 0.33
C TYR A 89 5.33 -3.46 1.27
N VAL A 90 5.64 -4.62 1.84
CA VAL A 90 4.80 -5.31 2.83
C VAL A 90 5.45 -5.20 4.20
N ARG A 91 4.67 -4.80 5.22
CA ARG A 91 5.11 -4.83 6.63
C ARG A 91 4.57 -6.10 7.28
N PRO A 92 5.41 -7.09 7.60
CA PRO A 92 4.99 -8.38 8.15
C PRO A 92 4.66 -8.24 9.65
N SER A 93 3.54 -7.57 9.97
CA SER A 93 3.09 -7.31 11.34
C SER A 93 2.18 -8.39 11.93
N ASN A 94 1.61 -9.25 11.07
CA ASN A 94 0.75 -10.36 11.46
C ASN A 94 0.95 -11.56 10.53
N TYR A 95 0.40 -12.73 10.89
CA TYR A 95 0.57 -13.97 10.12
C TYR A 95 0.19 -13.84 8.65
N LYS A 96 -0.92 -13.16 8.34
CA LYS A 96 -1.37 -12.93 6.96
C LYS A 96 -0.34 -12.14 6.14
N LEU A 97 0.27 -11.11 6.73
CA LEU A 97 1.25 -10.27 6.04
C LEU A 97 2.63 -10.95 5.96
N ILE A 98 2.97 -11.80 6.93
CA ILE A 98 4.16 -12.65 6.90
C ILE A 98 4.05 -13.65 5.75
N ASP A 99 2.96 -14.44 5.70
CA ASP A 99 2.72 -15.39 4.61
C ASP A 99 2.72 -14.71 3.24
N ARG A 100 2.07 -13.56 3.15
CA ARG A 100 2.06 -12.76 1.91
C ARG A 100 3.48 -12.35 1.49
N ALA A 101 4.29 -11.87 2.41
CA ALA A 101 5.66 -11.47 2.10
C ALA A 101 6.50 -12.67 1.61
N ILE A 102 6.37 -13.83 2.25
CA ILE A 102 7.07 -15.06 1.83
C ILE A 102 6.62 -15.47 0.43
N ARG A 103 5.33 -15.51 0.13
CA ARG A 103 4.79 -15.85 -1.21
C ARG A 103 5.23 -14.86 -2.29
N TYR A 104 5.37 -13.61 -1.94
CA TYR A 104 5.89 -12.60 -2.86
C TYR A 104 7.37 -12.83 -3.17
N VAL A 105 8.17 -13.21 -2.17
CA VAL A 105 9.56 -13.63 -2.40
C VAL A 105 9.60 -14.88 -3.28
N GLU A 106 8.81 -15.93 -2.98
CA GLU A 106 8.72 -17.14 -3.82
C GLU A 106 8.43 -16.80 -5.29
N TYR A 107 7.49 -15.90 -5.52
CA TYR A 107 7.13 -15.45 -6.87
C TYR A 107 8.30 -14.72 -7.57
N LEU A 108 9.01 -13.84 -6.86
CA LEU A 108 10.10 -13.05 -7.42
C LEU A 108 11.40 -13.85 -7.63
N VAL A 109 11.52 -15.05 -7.04
CA VAL A 109 12.67 -15.95 -7.20
C VAL A 109 12.31 -17.26 -7.91
N GLN A 110 11.13 -17.33 -8.54
CA GLN A 110 10.63 -18.56 -9.17
C GLN A 110 11.55 -19.14 -10.27
N ASP A 111 12.34 -18.27 -10.91
CA ASP A 111 13.25 -18.66 -12.00
C ASP A 111 14.61 -19.14 -11.48
N MET A 112 14.87 -19.07 -10.19
CA MET A 112 16.14 -19.48 -9.58
C MET A 112 16.25 -21.01 -9.45
N ARG A 113 17.45 -21.50 -9.54
CA ARG A 113 17.82 -22.93 -9.33
C ARG A 113 19.09 -23.02 -8.47
N PRO A 114 19.08 -23.75 -7.34
CA PRO A 114 17.91 -24.38 -6.71
C PRO A 114 16.88 -23.36 -6.23
N ARG A 115 15.60 -23.72 -6.26
CA ARG A 115 14.53 -22.87 -5.76
C ARG A 115 14.48 -22.97 -4.23
N PRO A 116 14.52 -21.85 -3.49
CA PRO A 116 14.41 -21.89 -2.05
C PRO A 116 13.00 -22.35 -1.62
N SER A 117 12.94 -23.11 -0.54
CA SER A 117 11.69 -23.55 0.07
C SER A 117 11.02 -22.41 0.85
N TYR A 118 9.72 -22.55 1.11
CA TYR A 118 8.97 -21.62 1.96
C TYR A 118 9.65 -21.39 3.32
N ASP A 119 10.12 -22.47 3.96
CA ASP A 119 10.75 -22.41 5.28
C ASP A 119 12.10 -21.68 5.27
N GLU A 120 12.89 -21.85 4.21
CA GLU A 120 14.15 -21.11 4.04
C GLU A 120 13.89 -19.61 3.87
N ILE A 121 12.91 -19.25 3.04
CA ILE A 121 12.50 -17.85 2.88
C ILE A 121 11.99 -17.30 4.21
N ALA A 122 11.16 -18.05 4.94
CA ALA A 122 10.64 -17.64 6.23
C ALA A 122 11.77 -17.37 7.25
N LYS A 123 12.76 -18.26 7.34
CA LYS A 123 13.92 -18.06 8.23
C LYS A 123 14.66 -16.77 7.92
N ILE A 124 14.94 -16.48 6.65
CA ILE A 124 15.63 -15.26 6.22
C ILE A 124 14.76 -14.04 6.55
N LEU A 125 13.44 -14.10 6.27
CA LEU A 125 12.51 -13.03 6.54
C LEU A 125 12.45 -12.70 8.04
N PHE A 126 12.35 -13.71 8.90
CA PHE A 126 12.34 -13.49 10.36
C PHE A 126 13.66 -12.92 10.87
N ALA A 127 14.79 -13.36 10.34
CA ALA A 127 16.09 -12.80 10.69
C ALA A 127 16.22 -11.32 10.31
N LYS A 128 15.54 -10.87 9.24
CA LYS A 128 15.60 -9.48 8.74
C LYS A 128 14.48 -8.59 9.24
N LYS A 129 13.36 -9.13 9.71
CA LYS A 129 12.15 -8.39 10.10
C LYS A 129 12.39 -7.17 11.00
N HIS A 130 13.36 -7.24 11.90
CA HIS A 130 13.68 -6.17 12.84
C HIS A 130 14.80 -5.24 12.36
N LEU A 131 15.47 -5.59 11.27
CA LEU A 131 16.62 -4.86 10.72
C LEU A 131 16.25 -4.01 9.51
N THR A 132 15.11 -4.30 8.88
CA THR A 132 14.63 -3.54 7.71
C THR A 132 14.27 -2.13 8.13
N ALA A 133 14.82 -1.15 7.42
CA ALA A 133 14.53 0.26 7.63
C ALA A 133 13.03 0.57 7.50
N VAL A 134 12.57 1.64 8.14
CA VAL A 134 11.15 2.05 8.13
C VAL A 134 10.62 2.21 6.70
N ASP A 135 11.46 2.70 5.79
CA ASP A 135 11.12 2.89 4.37
C ASP A 135 11.64 1.77 3.46
N GLY A 136 12.25 0.71 4.04
CA GLY A 136 12.76 -0.43 3.31
C GLY A 136 11.67 -1.45 2.95
N SER A 137 11.93 -2.23 1.89
CA SER A 137 11.12 -3.37 1.48
C SER A 137 11.75 -4.66 1.96
N ILE A 138 11.15 -5.30 2.95
CA ILE A 138 11.63 -6.61 3.43
C ILE A 138 11.63 -7.67 2.33
N VAL A 139 10.67 -7.60 1.41
CA VAL A 139 10.56 -8.53 0.28
C VAL A 139 11.80 -8.39 -0.61
N GLU A 140 12.18 -7.18 -0.98
CA GLU A 140 13.35 -6.92 -1.84
C GLU A 140 14.66 -7.28 -1.14
N GLU A 141 14.78 -7.00 0.15
CA GLU A 141 15.95 -7.40 0.95
C GLU A 141 16.13 -8.92 0.97
N VAL A 142 15.05 -9.65 1.23
CA VAL A 142 15.08 -11.13 1.24
C VAL A 142 15.41 -11.69 -0.14
N VAL A 143 14.81 -11.15 -1.21
CA VAL A 143 15.14 -11.51 -2.60
C VAL A 143 16.62 -11.27 -2.90
N ALA A 144 17.16 -10.12 -2.48
CA ALA A 144 18.57 -9.79 -2.70
C ALA A 144 19.52 -10.75 -1.97
N ILE A 145 19.17 -11.18 -0.75
CA ILE A 145 19.95 -12.17 0.01
C ILE A 145 19.94 -13.51 -0.73
N ILE A 146 18.76 -14.01 -1.10
CA ILE A 146 18.62 -15.30 -1.79
C ILE A 146 19.42 -15.30 -3.09
N ARG A 147 19.34 -14.23 -3.88
CA ARG A 147 20.13 -14.09 -5.12
C ARG A 147 21.64 -14.09 -4.91
N LYS A 148 22.11 -13.66 -3.74
CA LYS A 148 23.54 -13.71 -3.39
C LYS A 148 23.98 -15.11 -2.93
N MET A 149 23.08 -15.90 -2.35
CA MET A 149 23.39 -17.25 -1.86
C MET A 149 23.52 -18.28 -3.00
N VAL A 150 22.94 -17.98 -4.16
CA VAL A 150 22.92 -18.90 -5.33
C VAL A 150 24.00 -18.53 -6.37
N LYS A 151 24.72 -17.43 -6.18
CA LYS A 151 25.93 -17.09 -6.95
C LYS A 151 27.17 -17.76 -6.37
#